data_dfabe43be8ce8e13885fab68bd81ecdb
#
_entry.id   dfabe43be8ce8e13885fab68bd81ecdb
#
_cell.length_a   1.000
_cell.length_b   1.000
_cell.length_c   1.000
_cell.angle_alpha   90.00
_cell.angle_beta   90.00
_cell.angle_gamma   90.00
#
_symmetry.space_group_name_H-M   'P 1'
#
loop_
_entity.id
_entity.type
_entity.pdbx_description
1 polymer ?
#
loop_
_entity_poly.entity_id
_entity_poly.type
_entity_poly.pdbx_seq_one_letter_code
_entity_poly.pdbx_strand_id
1 'polypeptide(L)'
;LLFRNNIMRVGELIAYELSKTLDYEERDVQTPLGTAKVNVPTDKVVLGTIFRAGLPFHQGFLNIFDHAGNAFVSAYREYEDDAHTKVGIHVEYLATPDLNNATLLIVDPMLATGGSMEMGYKAFLTKGTPKRVHVVCVIASPEGIEHVRRTFPEDTTIWCAAVDPGLNEHKYI
;
A
#
# COMPACT_ATOMS: atom_id res chain seq x y z
N LEU A 1 8.71 10.04 -18.91
CA LEU A 1 7.25 10.03 -19.01
C LEU A 1 6.71 8.61 -19.19
N LEU A 2 7.22 7.83 -20.14
CA LEU A 2 6.77 6.44 -20.42
C LEU A 2 6.89 5.50 -19.20
N PHE A 3 8.00 5.56 -18.47
CA PHE A 3 8.23 4.76 -17.27
C PHE A 3 7.16 4.99 -16.21
N ARG A 4 6.86 6.26 -15.89
CA ARG A 4 5.83 6.60 -14.89
C ARG A 4 4.44 6.13 -15.32
N ASN A 5 4.11 6.26 -16.60
CA ASN A 5 2.84 5.77 -17.14
C ASN A 5 2.73 4.24 -17.06
N ASN A 6 3.85 3.53 -17.25
CA ASN A 6 3.84 2.07 -17.10
C ASN A 6 3.68 1.63 -15.64
N ILE A 7 4.30 2.33 -14.69
CA ILE A 7 4.07 2.10 -13.25
C ILE A 7 2.58 2.29 -12.90
N MET A 8 1.95 3.35 -13.40
CA MET A 8 0.52 3.59 -13.21
C MET A 8 -0.33 2.44 -13.77
N ARG A 9 -0.06 2.00 -15.01
CA ARG A 9 -0.77 0.86 -15.65
C ARG A 9 -0.61 -0.44 -14.87
N VAL A 10 0.59 -0.72 -14.34
CA VAL A 10 0.81 -1.88 -13.46
C VAL A 10 -0.04 -1.75 -12.20
N GLY A 11 -0.15 -0.53 -11.64
CA GLY A 11 -1.03 -0.25 -10.51
C GLY A 11 -2.51 -0.56 -10.81
N GLU A 12 -3.01 -0.16 -11.98
CA GLU A 12 -4.37 -0.48 -12.43
C GLU A 12 -4.62 -1.99 -12.50
N LEU A 13 -3.68 -2.74 -13.08
CA LEU A 13 -3.81 -4.18 -13.22
C LEU A 13 -3.79 -4.90 -11.87
N ILE A 14 -2.87 -4.51 -10.97
CA ILE A 14 -2.80 -5.09 -9.61
C ILE A 14 -4.06 -4.70 -8.83
N ALA A 15 -4.52 -3.45 -8.90
CA ALA A 15 -5.74 -2.99 -8.25
C ALA A 15 -6.97 -3.79 -8.71
N TYR A 16 -7.08 -4.06 -10.00
CA TYR A 16 -8.14 -4.91 -10.55
C TYR A 16 -8.09 -6.34 -9.99
N GLU A 17 -6.92 -6.97 -9.95
CA GLU A 17 -6.79 -8.31 -9.37
C GLU A 17 -7.09 -8.30 -7.86
N LEU A 18 -6.59 -7.31 -7.13
CA LEU A 18 -6.83 -7.15 -5.71
C LEU A 18 -8.31 -6.91 -5.40
N SER A 19 -9.03 -6.18 -6.23
CA SER A 19 -10.46 -5.90 -6.03
C SER A 19 -11.30 -7.17 -5.90
N LYS A 20 -10.88 -8.27 -6.54
CA LYS A 20 -11.56 -9.58 -6.48
C LYS A 20 -11.49 -10.23 -5.09
N THR A 21 -10.62 -9.75 -4.21
CA THR A 21 -10.42 -10.28 -2.85
C THR A 21 -11.11 -9.45 -1.77
N LEU A 22 -11.74 -8.33 -2.15
CA LEU A 22 -12.52 -7.50 -1.23
C LEU A 22 -13.84 -8.18 -0.85
N ASP A 23 -14.44 -7.68 0.23
CA ASP A 23 -15.76 -8.13 0.65
C ASP A 23 -16.83 -7.39 -0.16
N TYR A 24 -17.85 -8.12 -0.62
CA TYR A 24 -18.96 -7.59 -1.40
C TYR A 24 -20.29 -7.96 -0.75
N GLU A 25 -21.30 -7.10 -0.94
CA GLU A 25 -22.69 -7.41 -0.60
C GLU A 25 -23.63 -7.10 -1.77
N GLU A 26 -24.69 -7.88 -1.88
CA GLU A 26 -25.77 -7.58 -2.85
C GLU A 26 -26.61 -6.42 -2.32
N ARG A 27 -26.80 -5.40 -3.14
CA ARG A 27 -27.68 -4.26 -2.86
C ARG A 27 -28.69 -4.02 -3.96
N ASP A 28 -29.89 -3.63 -3.58
CA ASP A 28 -30.89 -3.14 -4.51
C ASP A 28 -30.59 -1.67 -4.86
N VAL A 29 -30.33 -1.43 -6.15
CA VAL A 29 -30.07 -0.08 -6.66
C VAL A 29 -31.21 0.35 -7.57
N GLN A 30 -31.85 1.47 -7.25
CA GLN A 30 -32.89 2.06 -8.07
C GLN A 30 -32.26 2.70 -9.30
N THR A 31 -32.65 2.23 -10.48
CA THR A 31 -32.27 2.78 -11.77
C THR A 31 -33.48 3.47 -12.43
N PRO A 32 -33.30 4.27 -13.50
CA PRO A 32 -34.40 4.83 -14.25
C PRO A 32 -35.36 3.78 -14.85
N LEU A 33 -34.88 2.54 -15.03
CA LEU A 33 -35.66 1.45 -15.66
C LEU A 33 -36.24 0.44 -14.65
N GLY A 34 -35.95 0.63 -13.33
CA GLY A 34 -36.40 -0.28 -12.27
C GLY A 34 -35.29 -0.58 -11.27
N THR A 35 -35.58 -1.49 -10.33
CA THR A 35 -34.60 -1.93 -9.33
C THR A 35 -33.69 -3.00 -9.89
N ALA A 36 -32.38 -2.81 -9.76
CA ALA A 36 -31.35 -3.78 -10.13
C ALA A 36 -30.61 -4.28 -8.88
N LYS A 37 -30.33 -5.58 -8.82
CA LYS A 37 -29.48 -6.19 -7.81
C LYS A 37 -28.04 -6.14 -8.28
N VAL A 38 -27.16 -5.53 -7.49
CA VAL A 38 -25.74 -5.37 -7.82
C VAL A 38 -24.86 -5.73 -6.62
N ASN A 39 -23.72 -6.34 -6.88
CA ASN A 39 -22.71 -6.54 -5.86
C ASN A 39 -21.85 -5.29 -5.73
N VAL A 40 -21.81 -4.70 -4.54
CA VAL A 40 -21.01 -3.53 -4.21
C VAL A 40 -19.95 -3.88 -3.18
N PRO A 41 -18.71 -3.33 -3.29
CA PRO A 41 -17.70 -3.56 -2.26
C PRO A 41 -18.12 -2.91 -0.94
N THR A 42 -17.87 -3.60 0.17
CA THR A 42 -18.15 -3.12 1.52
C THR A 42 -16.91 -2.64 2.26
N ASP A 43 -15.72 -2.94 1.71
CA ASP A 43 -14.46 -2.53 2.29
C ASP A 43 -14.27 -1.00 2.24
N LYS A 44 -13.88 -0.43 3.38
CA LYS A 44 -13.35 0.93 3.45
C LYS A 44 -11.89 0.90 2.99
N VAL A 45 -11.66 1.02 1.69
CA VAL A 45 -10.30 1.00 1.12
C VAL A 45 -9.59 2.31 1.41
N VAL A 46 -8.35 2.23 1.90
CA VAL A 46 -7.44 3.36 2.06
C VAL A 46 -6.11 3.06 1.38
N LEU A 47 -5.70 3.95 0.49
CA LEU A 47 -4.41 3.88 -0.20
C LEU A 47 -3.35 4.62 0.61
N GLY A 48 -2.43 3.89 1.23
CA GLY A 48 -1.30 4.43 1.99
C GLY A 48 -0.05 4.47 1.13
N THR A 49 0.38 5.66 0.72
CA THR A 49 1.49 5.82 -0.22
C THR A 49 2.72 6.41 0.46
N ILE A 50 3.87 5.80 0.20
CA ILE A 50 5.17 6.28 0.67
C ILE A 50 5.68 7.31 -0.34
N PHE A 51 5.91 8.54 0.14
CA PHE A 51 6.42 9.63 -0.68
C PHE A 51 7.92 9.45 -0.98
N ARG A 52 8.29 9.78 -2.19
CA ARG A 52 7.59 10.41 -3.32
C ARG A 52 7.39 9.42 -4.48
N ALA A 53 8.15 8.32 -4.51
CA ALA A 53 8.18 7.40 -5.64
C ALA A 53 6.84 6.69 -5.89
N GLY A 54 6.03 6.53 -4.85
CA GLY A 54 4.72 5.87 -4.93
C GLY A 54 3.65 6.61 -5.72
N LEU A 55 3.78 7.91 -6.00
CA LEU A 55 2.71 8.72 -6.58
C LEU A 55 2.16 8.21 -7.92
N PRO A 56 2.97 7.83 -8.93
CA PRO A 56 2.41 7.29 -10.18
C PRO A 56 1.68 5.96 -9.98
N PHE A 57 2.16 5.15 -9.05
CA PHE A 57 1.56 3.86 -8.71
C PHE A 57 0.23 4.03 -7.98
N HIS A 58 0.18 4.96 -7.02
CA HIS A 58 -1.02 5.41 -6.33
C HIS A 58 -2.13 5.83 -7.30
N GLN A 59 -1.78 6.62 -8.34
CA GLN A 59 -2.75 7.05 -9.33
C GLN A 59 -3.39 5.86 -10.07
N GLY A 60 -2.63 4.82 -10.36
CA GLY A 60 -3.15 3.60 -10.97
C GLY A 60 -4.20 2.91 -10.10
N PHE A 61 -3.99 2.88 -8.78
CA PHE A 61 -4.97 2.36 -7.82
C PHE A 61 -6.23 3.23 -7.75
N LEU A 62 -6.09 4.56 -7.78
CA LEU A 62 -7.24 5.48 -7.78
C LEU A 62 -8.12 5.32 -9.03
N ASN A 63 -7.56 4.94 -10.17
CA ASN A 63 -8.33 4.70 -11.38
C ASN A 63 -9.29 3.49 -11.26
N ILE A 64 -9.05 2.60 -10.29
CA ILE A 64 -9.89 1.43 -9.99
C ILE A 64 -10.70 1.64 -8.70
N PHE A 65 -10.09 2.20 -7.66
CA PHE A 65 -10.70 2.48 -6.36
C PHE A 65 -10.95 3.99 -6.21
N ASP A 66 -11.82 4.55 -7.05
CA ASP A 66 -12.12 5.98 -7.15
C ASP A 66 -12.71 6.59 -5.86
N HIS A 67 -13.26 5.77 -4.97
CA HIS A 67 -13.77 6.16 -3.65
C HIS A 67 -12.81 5.87 -2.49
N ALA A 68 -11.59 5.39 -2.77
CA ALA A 68 -10.63 5.08 -1.72
C ALA A 68 -10.18 6.34 -0.96
N GLY A 69 -10.03 6.19 0.35
CA GLY A 69 -9.35 7.20 1.16
C GLY A 69 -7.88 7.30 0.78
N ASN A 70 -7.32 8.50 0.83
CA ASN A 70 -5.90 8.73 0.49
C ASN A 70 -5.11 8.99 1.76
N ALA A 71 -4.03 8.24 1.95
CA ALA A 71 -3.07 8.38 3.02
C ALA A 71 -1.66 8.53 2.44
N PHE A 72 -0.89 9.47 2.98
CA PHE A 72 0.45 9.77 2.50
C PHE A 72 1.41 9.87 3.67
N VAL A 73 2.59 9.28 3.52
CA VAL A 73 3.67 9.35 4.51
C VAL A 73 5.00 9.68 3.85
N SER A 74 5.75 10.59 4.48
CA SER A 74 7.18 10.78 4.27
C SER A 74 7.88 10.53 5.59
N ALA A 75 8.71 9.51 5.63
CA ALA A 75 9.45 9.13 6.84
C ALA A 75 10.85 8.65 6.47
N TYR A 76 11.80 8.86 7.37
CA TYR A 76 13.17 8.37 7.25
C TYR A 76 13.70 7.89 8.62
N ARG A 77 14.76 7.12 8.57
CA ARG A 77 15.46 6.69 9.80
C ARG A 77 16.35 7.82 10.29
N GLU A 78 16.28 8.08 11.58
CA GLU A 78 17.12 9.03 12.28
C GLU A 78 17.74 8.36 13.49
N TYR A 79 18.97 8.72 13.83
CA TYR A 79 19.57 8.27 15.07
C TYR A 79 19.06 9.16 16.22
N GLU A 80 18.52 8.54 17.26
CA GLU A 80 18.00 9.24 18.46
C GLU A 80 19.08 9.61 19.45
N ASP A 81 20.31 9.09 19.26
CA ASP A 81 21.45 9.33 20.14
C ASP A 81 22.73 9.66 19.35
N ASP A 82 23.61 10.46 19.96
CA ASP A 82 24.91 10.84 19.37
C ASP A 82 25.84 9.63 19.17
N ALA A 83 25.60 8.53 19.87
CA ALA A 83 26.37 7.29 19.75
C ALA A 83 25.91 6.40 18.59
N HIS A 84 24.87 6.80 17.85
CA HIS A 84 24.29 6.04 16.72
C HIS A 84 23.83 4.61 17.09
N THR A 85 23.43 4.41 18.35
CA THR A 85 23.01 3.10 18.86
C THR A 85 21.51 2.89 18.80
N LYS A 86 20.73 3.98 18.81
CA LYS A 86 19.27 3.93 18.71
C LYS A 86 18.81 4.56 17.42
N VAL A 87 18.06 3.78 16.64
CA VAL A 87 17.45 4.24 15.38
C VAL A 87 15.97 4.47 15.60
N GLY A 88 15.55 5.72 15.51
CA GLY A 88 14.14 6.12 15.48
C GLY A 88 13.58 6.25 14.06
N ILE A 89 12.28 6.44 13.99
CA ILE A 89 11.58 6.79 12.75
C ILE A 89 11.16 8.25 12.85
N HIS A 90 11.77 9.09 12.03
CA HIS A 90 11.33 10.47 11.88
C HIS A 90 10.25 10.58 10.80
N VAL A 91 9.07 11.05 11.18
CA VAL A 91 7.95 11.27 10.27
C VAL A 91 7.88 12.76 9.96
N GLU A 92 8.25 13.15 8.74
CA GLU A 92 8.17 14.54 8.28
C GLU A 92 6.76 14.95 7.92
N TYR A 93 6.00 14.02 7.32
CA TYR A 93 4.66 14.26 6.85
C TYR A 93 3.80 13.02 6.99
N LEU A 94 2.63 13.19 7.56
CA LEU A 94 1.61 12.15 7.64
C LEU A 94 0.22 12.78 7.49
N ALA A 95 -0.45 12.44 6.42
CA ALA A 95 -1.86 12.77 6.20
C ALA A 95 -2.62 11.48 5.88
N THR A 96 -3.66 11.20 6.63
CA THR A 96 -4.46 9.98 6.47
C THR A 96 -5.84 10.16 7.07
N PRO A 97 -6.88 9.56 6.49
CA PRO A 97 -8.16 9.40 7.17
C PRO A 97 -8.02 8.44 8.36
N ASP A 98 -9.08 8.31 9.16
CA ASP A 98 -9.15 7.26 10.18
C ASP A 98 -9.02 5.87 9.56
N LEU A 99 -8.10 5.05 10.09
CA LEU A 99 -7.78 3.72 9.58
C LEU A 99 -8.52 2.61 10.31
N ASN A 100 -9.29 2.90 11.35
CA ASN A 100 -10.04 1.86 12.06
C ASN A 100 -11.00 1.12 11.11
N ASN A 101 -10.91 -0.19 11.13
CA ASN A 101 -11.66 -1.10 10.26
C ASN A 101 -11.46 -0.88 8.75
N ALA A 102 -10.42 -0.16 8.33
CA ALA A 102 -10.09 0.01 6.92
C ALA A 102 -9.34 -1.21 6.35
N THR A 103 -9.47 -1.42 5.06
CA THR A 103 -8.55 -2.24 4.26
C THR A 103 -7.45 -1.31 3.75
N LEU A 104 -6.28 -1.37 4.37
CA LEU A 104 -5.13 -0.52 4.06
C LEU A 104 -4.27 -1.16 2.96
N LEU A 105 -4.11 -0.46 1.85
CA LEU A 105 -3.18 -0.82 0.77
C LEU A 105 -1.94 0.06 0.88
N ILE A 106 -0.80 -0.49 1.27
CA ILE A 106 0.45 0.26 1.33
C ILE A 106 1.18 0.15 0.00
N VAL A 107 1.33 1.28 -0.66
CA VAL A 107 1.73 1.39 -2.07
C VAL A 107 3.11 2.01 -2.19
N ASP A 108 4.08 1.24 -2.67
CA ASP A 108 5.43 1.70 -3.04
C ASP A 108 5.90 0.91 -4.27
N PRO A 109 6.46 1.52 -5.32
CA PRO A 109 6.88 0.79 -6.52
C PRO A 109 7.93 -0.30 -6.27
N MET A 110 8.74 -0.20 -5.22
CA MET A 110 9.87 -1.09 -4.99
C MET A 110 9.94 -1.58 -3.54
N LEU A 111 9.81 -2.89 -3.37
CA LEU A 111 10.03 -3.56 -2.08
C LEU A 111 11.44 -4.18 -2.07
N ALA A 112 12.47 -3.37 -1.77
CA ALA A 112 13.85 -3.82 -1.70
C ALA A 112 14.16 -4.49 -0.34
N THR A 113 14.56 -3.70 0.67
CA THR A 113 14.86 -4.25 2.02
C THR A 113 13.64 -4.34 2.93
N GLY A 114 12.51 -3.77 2.54
CA GLY A 114 11.29 -3.69 3.35
C GLY A 114 11.26 -2.58 4.41
N GLY A 115 12.38 -1.93 4.67
CA GLY A 115 12.47 -0.94 5.75
C GLY A 115 11.57 0.28 5.57
N SER A 116 11.46 0.83 4.35
CA SER A 116 10.54 1.95 4.05
C SER A 116 9.08 1.54 4.24
N MET A 117 8.75 0.32 3.81
CA MET A 117 7.41 -0.25 3.95
C MET A 117 7.01 -0.38 5.42
N GLU A 118 7.91 -0.92 6.26
CA GLU A 118 7.71 -1.03 7.71
C GLU A 118 7.57 0.34 8.37
N MET A 119 8.41 1.32 8.02
CA MET A 119 8.32 2.68 8.55
C MET A 119 6.99 3.33 8.20
N GLY A 120 6.57 3.24 6.94
CA GLY A 120 5.28 3.75 6.50
C GLY A 120 4.12 3.11 7.24
N TYR A 121 4.13 1.80 7.38
CA TYR A 121 3.10 1.05 8.12
C TYR A 121 3.00 1.50 9.58
N LYS A 122 4.13 1.57 10.30
CA LYS A 122 4.15 2.04 11.70
C LYS A 122 3.63 3.47 11.84
N ALA A 123 3.95 4.36 10.90
CA ALA A 123 3.42 5.72 10.90
C ALA A 123 1.90 5.72 10.70
N PHE A 124 1.36 4.93 9.76
CA PHE A 124 -0.07 4.81 9.53
C PHE A 124 -0.82 4.28 10.75
N LEU A 125 -0.27 3.32 11.49
CA LEU A 125 -0.90 2.75 12.70
C LEU A 125 -1.15 3.78 13.81
N THR A 126 -0.51 4.96 13.78
CA THR A 126 -0.82 6.06 14.70
C THR A 126 -2.21 6.67 14.46
N LYS A 127 -2.87 6.33 13.35
CA LYS A 127 -4.17 6.86 12.93
C LYS A 127 -5.29 5.81 12.92
N GLY A 128 -5.07 4.70 13.57
CA GLY A 128 -6.06 3.63 13.74
C GLY A 128 -5.52 2.25 13.38
N THR A 129 -6.35 1.25 13.61
CA THR A 129 -6.02 -0.16 13.35
C THR A 129 -6.82 -0.65 12.15
N PRO A 130 -6.18 -0.89 10.99
CA PRO A 130 -6.85 -1.47 9.83
C PRO A 130 -7.29 -2.91 10.13
N LYS A 131 -8.42 -3.34 9.54
CA LYS A 131 -8.88 -4.72 9.63
C LYS A 131 -8.09 -5.67 8.73
N ARG A 132 -7.49 -5.14 7.68
CA ARG A 132 -6.74 -5.89 6.67
C ARG A 132 -5.64 -5.01 6.08
N VAL A 133 -4.47 -5.60 5.84
CA VAL A 133 -3.32 -4.91 5.26
C VAL A 133 -2.85 -5.63 3.98
N HIS A 134 -2.67 -4.89 2.93
CA HIS A 134 -2.02 -5.34 1.70
C HIS A 134 -0.79 -4.48 1.44
N VAL A 135 0.33 -5.12 1.19
CA VAL A 135 1.56 -4.47 0.70
C VAL A 135 1.59 -4.63 -0.80
N VAL A 136 1.78 -3.53 -1.52
CA VAL A 136 1.68 -3.52 -2.97
C VAL A 136 2.90 -2.84 -3.58
N CYS A 137 3.57 -3.53 -4.51
CA CYS A 137 4.74 -3.02 -5.21
C CYS A 137 4.78 -3.49 -6.68
N VAL A 138 5.58 -2.81 -7.49
CA VAL A 138 5.82 -3.24 -8.88
C VAL A 138 6.85 -4.36 -8.89
N ILE A 139 7.93 -4.20 -8.13
CA ILE A 139 9.00 -5.18 -8.02
C ILE A 139 9.38 -5.42 -6.55
N ALA A 140 9.67 -6.66 -6.20
CA ALA A 140 10.07 -7.08 -4.87
C ALA A 140 11.34 -7.91 -4.90
N SER A 141 12.14 -7.83 -3.84
CA SER A 141 13.21 -8.78 -3.55
C SER A 141 12.73 -9.87 -2.58
N PRO A 142 13.35 -11.04 -2.56
CA PRO A 142 13.12 -12.06 -1.53
C PRO A 142 13.31 -11.52 -0.11
N GLU A 143 14.35 -10.69 0.11
CA GLU A 143 14.67 -10.09 1.40
C GLU A 143 13.57 -9.13 1.86
N GLY A 144 13.03 -8.31 0.96
CA GLY A 144 11.92 -7.41 1.26
C GLY A 144 10.63 -8.16 1.59
N ILE A 145 10.33 -9.22 0.85
CA ILE A 145 9.18 -10.10 1.13
C ILE A 145 9.31 -10.74 2.52
N GLU A 146 10.48 -11.29 2.85
CA GLU A 146 10.74 -11.90 4.15
C GLU A 146 10.65 -10.88 5.28
N HIS A 147 11.16 -9.66 5.06
CA HIS A 147 11.05 -8.56 6.03
C HIS A 147 9.58 -8.23 6.33
N VAL A 148 8.73 -8.09 5.31
CA VAL A 148 7.30 -7.84 5.49
C VAL A 148 6.63 -8.99 6.25
N ARG A 149 6.89 -10.23 5.88
CA ARG A 149 6.32 -11.41 6.57
C ARG A 149 6.67 -11.46 8.05
N ARG A 150 7.83 -10.93 8.44
CA ARG A 150 8.29 -10.91 9.84
C ARG A 150 7.74 -9.73 10.64
N THR A 151 7.47 -8.60 10.00
CA THR A 151 7.20 -7.32 10.70
C THR A 151 5.75 -6.84 10.60
N PHE A 152 4.97 -7.43 9.68
CA PHE A 152 3.55 -7.11 9.50
C PHE A 152 2.65 -8.21 10.11
N PRO A 153 1.33 -7.96 10.23
CA PRO A 153 0.38 -8.99 10.61
C PRO A 153 0.49 -10.24 9.73
N GLU A 154 0.27 -11.42 10.31
CA GLU A 154 0.44 -12.71 9.63
C GLU A 154 -0.46 -12.86 8.39
N ASP A 155 -1.64 -12.23 8.42
CA ASP A 155 -2.61 -12.23 7.33
C ASP A 155 -2.35 -11.17 6.25
N THR A 156 -1.23 -10.43 6.35
CA THR A 156 -0.85 -9.43 5.34
C THR A 156 -0.57 -10.11 4.00
N THR A 157 -1.23 -9.62 2.96
CA THR A 157 -1.00 -10.09 1.59
C THR A 157 -0.03 -9.17 0.86
N ILE A 158 0.95 -9.76 0.16
CA ILE A 158 1.91 -9.02 -0.67
C ILE A 158 1.52 -9.21 -2.14
N TRP A 159 1.36 -8.10 -2.84
CA TRP A 159 1.07 -8.02 -4.26
C TRP A 159 2.25 -7.41 -4.99
N CYS A 160 2.81 -8.12 -5.95
CA CYS A 160 3.89 -7.59 -6.79
C CYS A 160 3.76 -8.09 -8.23
N ALA A 161 4.19 -7.26 -9.18
CA ALA A 161 4.18 -7.67 -10.59
C ALA A 161 5.35 -8.60 -10.93
N ALA A 162 6.49 -8.44 -10.23
CA ALA A 162 7.65 -9.30 -10.40
C ALA A 162 8.44 -9.44 -9.09
N VAL A 163 9.10 -10.60 -8.93
CA VAL A 163 10.09 -10.81 -7.88
C VAL A 163 11.44 -10.93 -8.56
N ASP A 164 12.39 -10.09 -8.16
CA ASP A 164 13.77 -10.11 -8.64
C ASP A 164 14.58 -11.16 -7.86
N PRO A 165 15.65 -11.73 -8.44
CA PRO A 165 16.46 -12.75 -7.77
C PRO A 165 17.13 -12.31 -6.47
N GLY A 166 17.33 -11.02 -6.23
CA GLY A 166 17.90 -10.50 -4.99
C GLY A 166 18.43 -9.08 -5.11
N LEU A 167 19.02 -8.60 -4.02
CA LEU A 167 19.61 -7.26 -3.94
C LEU A 167 21.08 -7.28 -4.32
N ASN A 168 21.56 -6.24 -5.00
CA ASN A 168 22.98 -6.02 -5.22
C ASN A 168 23.69 -5.53 -3.93
N GLU A 169 25.03 -5.34 -3.99
CA GLU A 169 25.86 -4.88 -2.86
C GLU A 169 25.39 -3.54 -2.26
N HIS A 170 24.72 -2.70 -3.06
CA HIS A 170 24.15 -1.43 -2.63
C HIS A 170 22.70 -1.52 -2.16
N LYS A 171 22.15 -2.73 -2.02
CA LYS A 171 20.75 -3.02 -1.62
C LYS A 171 19.69 -2.47 -2.59
N TYR A 172 20.00 -2.41 -3.86
CA TYR A 172 19.06 -2.15 -4.94
C TYR A 172 18.67 -3.46 -5.65
N ILE A 173 17.41 -3.45 -6.15
CA ILE A 173 16.90 -4.46 -7.07
C ILE A 173 17.44 -4.15 -8.47
#